data_cd654b2e9e5ec4aaf2583b14b0e7f802
#
_entry.id   cd654b2e9e5ec4aaf2583b14b0e7f802
#
_cell.length_a   1.000
_cell.length_b   1.000
_cell.length_c   1.000
_cell.angle_alpha   90.00
_cell.angle_beta   90.00
_cell.angle_gamma   90.00
#
_symmetry.space_group_name_H-M   'P 1'
#
loop_
_entity.id
_entity.type
_entity.pdbx_description
1 polymer ?
#
loop_
_entity_poly.entity_id
_entity_poly.type
_entity_poly.pdbx_seq_one_letter_code
_entity_poly.pdbx_strand_id
1 'polypeptide(L)'
;NNQIRIISKVDTAMKVKLSVLAKEPLDDKKWYKGLQLASRLAMMVRNVSINYRSSYQLTLPGFLPSVGDAFGQKKVGQMAPGLDFAFGMVGDDYIKKARNNDWLLCNDSIATPATTSRTDNLTLRATLEPIKDFKIDLSATRTKTTQKSIQYMYEGTPTTQSGAFQMTTISLGSAFEGMGNANSGYRSKTFEKFVNSLAGFRDRVEAQYAGTVYPAGSALAGGKFDASRTPVNQYSSDVMIPAFLKAYTSMGGNSLSVFPALSRMLPNWTIRYSGLGRLPWFNEHFKSVNINHSYKSVFAVGSYNSYSTFQEYMNGLGFVSDATTGNPSPSSMFNISQVSINESFSPLLGMDVTFNNNMTVKAEYRQTRVLNLSMTSVQLNEALSKDWVIGMGYRINNFDVFGWGAKASRSKSKGGNKNAANKNAANTKTVQNGTNHDLNLRLDFSFRKQAAIVRDIASMVSSASSGNNALKLSFSADYTFSKLLTMSFYYDRQTNTPLLSSSSYPTTTQDFGLSIKFSLTR
;
A
#
# COMPACT_ATOMS: atom_id res chain seq x y z
N ASN A 1 -49.40 -1.08 -35.47
CA ASN A 1 -50.76 -0.97 -36.04
C ASN A 1 -51.80 -0.88 -34.92
N ASN A 2 -52.22 0.34 -34.59
CA ASN A 2 -53.30 0.59 -33.62
C ASN A 2 -54.64 0.50 -34.37
N GLN A 3 -55.16 -0.71 -34.58
CA GLN A 3 -56.47 -0.94 -35.18
C GLN A 3 -57.43 -1.49 -34.11
N ILE A 4 -58.58 -0.83 -33.98
CA ILE A 4 -59.66 -1.30 -33.13
C ILE A 4 -60.69 -1.97 -34.07
N ARG A 5 -60.92 -3.26 -33.91
CA ARG A 5 -61.89 -4.04 -34.69
C ARG A 5 -63.17 -4.23 -33.87
N ILE A 6 -64.27 -3.70 -34.33
CA ILE A 6 -65.58 -3.94 -33.73
C ILE A 6 -66.12 -5.30 -34.26
N ILE A 7 -66.35 -6.23 -33.34
CA ILE A 7 -66.66 -7.64 -33.66
C ILE A 7 -68.20 -7.93 -33.72
N SER A 8 -69.00 -7.00 -33.21
CA SER A 8 -70.47 -7.17 -33.23
C SER A 8 -71.13 -6.11 -34.10
N LYS A 9 -72.27 -6.52 -34.82
CA LYS A 9 -73.17 -5.60 -35.49
C LYS A 9 -73.87 -4.72 -34.47
N VAL A 10 -73.74 -3.41 -34.66
CA VAL A 10 -74.37 -2.40 -33.81
C VAL A 10 -75.51 -1.80 -34.61
N ASP A 11 -76.74 -2.05 -34.21
CA ASP A 11 -77.99 -1.60 -34.91
C ASP A 11 -78.47 -0.20 -34.49
N THR A 12 -77.78 0.46 -33.51
CA THR A 12 -78.11 1.79 -33.01
C THR A 12 -76.82 2.59 -32.78
N ALA A 13 -76.87 3.93 -32.96
CA ALA A 13 -75.75 4.81 -32.74
C ALA A 13 -75.31 4.75 -31.27
N MET A 14 -74.10 4.16 -30.99
CA MET A 14 -73.50 4.10 -29.68
C MET A 14 -72.32 5.09 -29.58
N LYS A 15 -72.26 5.85 -28.48
CA LYS A 15 -71.08 6.62 -28.11
C LYS A 15 -70.12 5.71 -27.38
N VAL A 16 -69.03 5.36 -28.02
CA VAL A 16 -67.92 4.59 -27.40
C VAL A 16 -66.87 5.54 -26.84
N LYS A 17 -66.66 5.52 -25.53
CA LYS A 17 -65.54 6.26 -24.87
C LYS A 17 -64.31 5.34 -24.83
N LEU A 18 -63.35 5.62 -25.67
CA LEU A 18 -62.05 4.95 -25.63
C LEU A 18 -61.14 5.64 -24.61
N SER A 19 -60.81 4.96 -23.56
CA SER A 19 -59.75 5.38 -22.65
C SER A 19 -58.51 4.52 -22.89
N VAL A 20 -57.47 5.14 -23.42
CA VAL A 20 -56.15 4.49 -23.53
C VAL A 20 -55.48 4.62 -22.16
N LEU A 21 -55.46 3.54 -21.41
CA LEU A 21 -54.61 3.44 -20.22
C LEU A 21 -53.19 3.20 -20.70
N ALA A 22 -52.39 4.25 -20.71
CA ALA A 22 -50.95 4.11 -20.89
C ALA A 22 -50.42 3.24 -19.74
N LYS A 23 -49.90 2.07 -20.09
CA LYS A 23 -49.21 1.21 -19.13
C LYS A 23 -48.00 2.00 -18.62
N GLU A 24 -47.98 2.30 -17.33
CA GLU A 24 -46.81 2.99 -16.74
C GLU A 24 -45.51 2.29 -17.18
N PRO A 25 -44.56 3.01 -17.74
CA PRO A 25 -43.29 2.41 -18.14
C PRO A 25 -42.67 1.75 -16.90
N LEU A 26 -42.09 0.57 -17.10
CA LEU A 26 -41.45 -0.21 -16.04
C LEU A 26 -40.39 0.62 -15.29
N ASP A 27 -39.79 1.58 -15.99
CA ASP A 27 -38.73 2.46 -15.45
C ASP A 27 -39.23 3.40 -14.34
N ASP A 28 -40.55 3.65 -14.22
CA ASP A 28 -41.10 4.51 -13.17
C ASP A 28 -41.47 3.76 -11.89
N LYS A 29 -41.48 2.44 -11.92
CA LYS A 29 -41.80 1.62 -10.74
C LYS A 29 -40.64 1.58 -9.76
N LYS A 30 -40.90 1.89 -8.49
CA LYS A 30 -39.88 1.93 -7.43
C LYS A 30 -39.08 0.61 -7.30
N TRP A 31 -39.75 -0.54 -7.40
CA TRP A 31 -39.08 -1.83 -7.33
C TRP A 31 -38.16 -2.09 -8.54
N TYR A 32 -38.50 -1.60 -9.73
CA TYR A 32 -37.68 -1.73 -10.93
C TYR A 32 -36.43 -0.83 -10.86
N LYS A 33 -36.60 0.40 -10.36
CA LYS A 33 -35.45 1.29 -10.04
C LYS A 33 -34.52 0.66 -9.01
N GLY A 34 -35.06 -0.03 -7.99
CA GLY A 34 -34.29 -0.81 -7.03
C GLY A 34 -33.53 -1.98 -7.68
N LEU A 35 -34.20 -2.72 -8.57
CA LEU A 35 -33.57 -3.81 -9.32
C LEU A 35 -32.48 -3.30 -10.28
N GLN A 36 -32.73 -2.20 -10.97
CA GLN A 36 -31.71 -1.54 -11.81
C GLN A 36 -30.50 -1.08 -10.99
N LEU A 37 -30.73 -0.51 -9.80
CA LEU A 37 -29.64 -0.12 -8.91
C LEU A 37 -28.83 -1.34 -8.46
N ALA A 38 -29.50 -2.41 -8.03
CA ALA A 38 -28.85 -3.66 -7.63
C ALA A 38 -28.06 -4.30 -8.78
N SER A 39 -28.62 -4.34 -10.00
CA SER A 39 -27.91 -4.85 -11.18
C SER A 39 -26.72 -3.98 -11.57
N ARG A 40 -26.83 -2.65 -11.49
CA ARG A 40 -25.71 -1.73 -11.71
C ARG A 40 -24.62 -1.95 -10.68
N LEU A 41 -24.97 -2.11 -9.39
CA LEU A 41 -24.00 -2.42 -8.33
C LEU A 41 -23.31 -3.77 -8.57
N ALA A 42 -24.06 -4.80 -8.97
CA ALA A 42 -23.48 -6.10 -9.31
C ALA A 42 -22.55 -6.03 -10.54
N MET A 43 -22.96 -5.30 -11.59
CA MET A 43 -22.15 -5.12 -12.80
C MET A 43 -20.97 -4.17 -12.62
N MET A 44 -20.94 -3.38 -11.55
CA MET A 44 -19.81 -2.52 -11.20
C MET A 44 -18.56 -3.33 -10.89
N VAL A 45 -18.73 -4.52 -10.29
CA VAL A 45 -17.62 -5.39 -9.92
C VAL A 45 -17.14 -6.13 -11.17
N ARG A 46 -15.91 -5.83 -11.63
CA ARG A 46 -15.31 -6.44 -12.83
C ARG A 46 -14.45 -7.64 -12.49
N ASN A 47 -13.69 -7.55 -11.44
CA ASN A 47 -12.78 -8.61 -11.02
C ASN A 47 -12.66 -8.62 -9.51
N VAL A 48 -12.66 -9.82 -8.92
CA VAL A 48 -12.34 -10.05 -7.51
C VAL A 48 -11.36 -11.20 -7.45
N SER A 49 -10.25 -11.01 -6.78
CA SER A 49 -9.28 -12.06 -6.54
C SER A 49 -8.92 -12.15 -5.06
N ILE A 50 -8.91 -13.36 -4.55
CA ILE A 50 -8.50 -13.69 -3.19
C ILE A 50 -7.32 -14.64 -3.33
N ASN A 51 -6.17 -14.23 -2.81
CA ASN A 51 -4.98 -15.06 -2.78
C ASN A 51 -4.56 -15.26 -1.33
N TYR A 52 -4.61 -16.49 -0.86
CA TYR A 52 -4.08 -16.89 0.43
C TYR A 52 -2.93 -17.86 0.24
N ARG A 53 -1.78 -17.51 0.79
CA ARG A 53 -0.58 -18.34 0.79
C ARG A 53 -0.11 -18.52 2.22
N SER A 54 -0.02 -19.77 2.66
CA SER A 54 0.64 -20.15 3.90
C SER A 54 1.85 -20.99 3.57
N SER A 55 3.01 -20.61 4.09
CA SER A 55 4.25 -21.40 3.99
C SER A 55 4.71 -21.76 5.39
N TYR A 56 5.10 -23.01 5.56
CA TYR A 56 5.64 -23.54 6.80
C TYR A 56 6.98 -24.21 6.52
N GLN A 57 7.97 -23.92 7.34
CA GLN A 57 9.29 -24.50 7.29
C GLN A 57 9.64 -25.03 8.68
N LEU A 58 10.12 -26.25 8.75
CA LEU A 58 10.65 -26.90 9.94
C LEU A 58 12.11 -27.27 9.71
N THR A 59 12.98 -26.85 10.62
CA THR A 59 14.37 -27.30 10.70
C THR A 59 14.53 -28.05 12.00
N LEU A 60 14.87 -29.32 11.91
CA LEU A 60 14.96 -30.23 13.05
C LEU A 60 16.38 -30.83 13.11
N PRO A 61 17.30 -30.21 13.89
CA PRO A 61 18.64 -30.73 14.10
C PRO A 61 18.62 -32.10 14.79
N GLY A 62 19.63 -32.91 14.55
CA GLY A 62 19.77 -34.21 15.20
C GLY A 62 18.75 -35.26 14.79
N PHE A 63 18.10 -35.12 13.65
CA PHE A 63 17.19 -36.13 13.13
C PHE A 63 17.97 -37.37 12.67
N LEU A 64 17.74 -38.51 13.32
CA LEU A 64 18.49 -39.74 13.13
C LEU A 64 18.07 -40.54 11.89
N PRO A 65 16.75 -40.68 11.59
CA PRO A 65 16.35 -41.44 10.41
C PRO A 65 16.79 -40.74 9.13
N SER A 66 17.42 -41.46 8.22
CA SER A 66 17.73 -40.92 6.91
C SER A 66 16.47 -40.90 6.04
N VAL A 67 16.27 -39.80 5.31
CA VAL A 67 15.23 -39.69 4.29
C VAL A 67 15.55 -40.68 3.18
N GLY A 68 14.62 -41.60 2.91
CA GLY A 68 14.80 -42.68 1.94
C GLY A 68 14.15 -42.40 0.60
N ASP A 69 12.97 -43.00 0.39
CA ASP A 69 12.22 -42.86 -0.86
C ASP A 69 11.39 -41.54 -0.91
N ALA A 70 10.64 -41.37 -1.97
CA ALA A 70 9.77 -40.21 -2.18
C ALA A 70 8.68 -40.05 -1.10
N PHE A 71 8.38 -41.10 -0.34
CA PHE A 71 7.41 -41.10 0.77
C PHE A 71 8.10 -40.89 2.12
N GLY A 72 9.38 -40.62 2.15
CA GLY A 72 10.14 -40.35 3.35
C GLY A 72 10.40 -41.61 4.21
N GLN A 73 10.53 -42.77 3.58
CA GLN A 73 10.79 -44.04 4.24
C GLN A 73 12.08 -44.69 3.73
N LYS A 74 12.88 -45.24 4.61
CA LYS A 74 14.12 -45.92 4.26
C LYS A 74 13.97 -47.44 4.18
N LYS A 75 13.11 -48.04 4.99
CA LYS A 75 12.87 -49.47 5.10
C LYS A 75 11.39 -49.77 5.24
N VAL A 76 10.97 -50.91 4.68
CA VAL A 76 9.59 -51.40 4.91
C VAL A 76 9.33 -51.57 6.41
N GLY A 77 8.24 -51.03 6.88
CA GLY A 77 7.83 -51.04 8.30
C GLY A 77 8.42 -49.94 9.17
N GLN A 78 9.29 -49.08 8.66
CA GLN A 78 9.86 -47.93 9.36
C GLN A 78 9.30 -46.63 8.79
N MET A 79 8.29 -46.07 9.43
CA MET A 79 7.56 -44.88 8.98
C MET A 79 8.23 -43.55 9.39
N ALA A 80 9.55 -43.46 9.25
CA ALA A 80 10.32 -42.25 9.52
C ALA A 80 10.96 -41.71 8.24
N PRO A 81 10.79 -40.41 7.94
CA PRO A 81 10.12 -39.32 8.63
C PRO A 81 8.59 -39.33 8.58
N GLY A 82 7.95 -40.21 7.80
CA GLY A 82 6.51 -40.40 7.71
C GLY A 82 5.82 -39.65 6.56
N LEU A 83 4.56 -40.03 6.30
CA LEU A 83 3.76 -39.44 5.20
C LEU A 83 3.43 -37.97 5.41
N ASP A 84 3.23 -37.55 6.67
CA ASP A 84 3.02 -36.15 7.04
C ASP A 84 4.21 -35.27 6.58
N PHE A 85 5.43 -35.74 6.75
CA PHE A 85 6.63 -35.07 6.24
C PHE A 85 6.65 -35.09 4.69
N ALA A 86 6.42 -36.23 4.07
CA ALA A 86 6.46 -36.39 2.60
C ALA A 86 5.46 -35.46 1.88
N PHE A 87 4.29 -35.25 2.47
CA PHE A 87 3.26 -34.37 1.92
C PHE A 87 3.30 -32.93 2.48
N GLY A 88 4.32 -32.57 3.26
CA GLY A 88 4.46 -31.25 3.84
C GLY A 88 3.40 -30.89 4.89
N MET A 89 2.73 -31.90 5.48
CA MET A 89 1.70 -31.72 6.52
C MET A 89 2.32 -31.69 7.92
N VAL A 90 3.52 -31.13 8.06
CA VAL A 90 4.24 -31.02 9.32
C VAL A 90 3.85 -29.74 10.05
N GLY A 91 3.69 -29.84 11.36
CA GLY A 91 3.43 -28.73 12.28
C GLY A 91 4.35 -28.80 13.49
N ASP A 92 4.13 -27.91 14.47
CA ASP A 92 4.91 -27.91 15.71
C ASP A 92 4.84 -29.26 16.47
N ASP A 93 3.73 -29.98 16.32
CA ASP A 93 3.54 -31.31 16.94
C ASP A 93 4.44 -32.40 16.34
N TYR A 94 5.01 -32.16 15.16
CA TYR A 94 5.95 -33.11 14.55
C TYR A 94 7.22 -33.28 15.38
N ILE A 95 7.66 -32.23 16.09
CA ILE A 95 8.83 -32.29 16.99
C ILE A 95 8.54 -33.25 18.15
N LYS A 96 7.34 -33.17 18.73
CA LYS A 96 6.90 -34.10 19.80
C LYS A 96 6.80 -35.53 19.29
N LYS A 97 6.24 -35.70 18.06
CA LYS A 97 6.17 -37.02 17.41
C LYS A 97 7.57 -37.61 17.19
N ALA A 98 8.51 -36.82 16.69
CA ALA A 98 9.87 -37.24 16.42
C ALA A 98 10.61 -37.61 17.71
N ARG A 99 10.38 -36.87 18.82
CA ARG A 99 10.93 -37.20 20.13
C ARG A 99 10.34 -38.50 20.68
N ASN A 100 9.02 -38.67 20.62
CA ASN A 100 8.33 -39.86 21.16
C ASN A 100 8.66 -41.15 20.40
N ASN A 101 9.17 -41.04 19.18
CA ASN A 101 9.60 -42.20 18.38
C ASN A 101 11.11 -42.41 18.39
N ASP A 102 11.86 -41.72 19.25
CA ASP A 102 13.33 -41.78 19.35
C ASP A 102 14.03 -41.44 18.02
N TRP A 103 13.44 -40.54 17.25
CA TRP A 103 14.02 -40.09 15.99
C TRP A 103 15.00 -38.92 16.14
N LEU A 104 15.15 -38.40 17.33
CA LEU A 104 16.01 -37.27 17.64
C LEU A 104 17.18 -37.68 18.50
N LEU A 105 18.36 -37.19 18.15
CA LEU A 105 19.54 -37.30 19.02
C LEU A 105 19.40 -36.30 20.15
N CYS A 106 19.09 -36.83 21.36
CA CYS A 106 18.97 -36.03 22.59
C CYS A 106 20.22 -36.24 23.44
N ASN A 107 21.32 -35.56 23.09
CA ASN A 107 22.54 -35.55 23.90
C ASN A 107 23.17 -34.14 23.88
N ASP A 108 24.14 -33.90 24.73
CA ASP A 108 24.79 -32.60 24.90
C ASP A 108 25.62 -32.14 23.67
N SER A 109 25.74 -33.01 22.65
CA SER A 109 26.46 -32.68 21.40
C SER A 109 25.65 -31.78 20.47
N ILE A 110 24.33 -31.66 20.65
CA ILE A 110 23.46 -30.84 19.82
C ILE A 110 22.83 -29.74 20.66
N ALA A 111 23.45 -28.57 20.68
CA ALA A 111 22.93 -27.39 21.38
C ALA A 111 21.93 -26.58 20.52
N THR A 112 21.79 -26.90 19.22
CA THR A 112 20.96 -26.13 18.29
C THR A 112 19.47 -26.50 18.45
N PRO A 113 18.59 -25.54 18.77
CA PRO A 113 17.16 -25.81 18.90
C PRO A 113 16.51 -26.13 17.55
N ALA A 114 15.37 -26.80 17.60
CA ALA A 114 14.49 -26.91 16.44
C ALA A 114 13.89 -25.54 16.14
N THR A 115 13.81 -25.20 14.86
CA THR A 115 13.21 -23.94 14.44
C THR A 115 12.06 -24.17 13.47
N THR A 116 10.96 -23.43 13.69
CA THR A 116 9.83 -23.39 12.76
C THR A 116 9.63 -21.98 12.27
N SER A 117 9.28 -21.83 11.00
CA SER A 117 8.93 -20.54 10.39
C SER A 117 7.63 -20.69 9.63
N ARG A 118 6.64 -19.88 9.98
CA ARG A 118 5.35 -19.83 9.30
C ARG A 118 5.08 -18.42 8.79
N THR A 119 4.74 -18.31 7.52
CA THR A 119 4.32 -17.06 6.90
C THR A 119 2.95 -17.23 6.27
N ASP A 120 1.98 -16.49 6.79
CA ASP A 120 0.62 -16.39 6.26
C ASP A 120 0.45 -15.06 5.53
N ASN A 121 0.14 -15.11 4.24
CA ASN A 121 -0.08 -13.93 3.41
C ASN A 121 -1.47 -14.01 2.76
N LEU A 122 -2.32 -13.05 3.06
CA LEU A 122 -3.63 -12.87 2.44
C LEU A 122 -3.61 -11.59 1.62
N THR A 123 -3.97 -11.70 0.35
CA THR A 123 -4.14 -10.57 -0.56
C THR A 123 -5.53 -10.61 -1.18
N LEU A 124 -6.28 -9.54 -0.97
CA LEU A 124 -7.58 -9.31 -1.59
C LEU A 124 -7.44 -8.20 -2.62
N ARG A 125 -7.98 -8.39 -3.81
CA ARG A 125 -8.04 -7.37 -4.85
C ARG A 125 -9.43 -7.34 -5.46
N ALA A 126 -9.93 -6.14 -5.74
CA ALA A 126 -11.17 -5.96 -6.48
C ALA A 126 -11.04 -4.78 -7.43
N THR A 127 -11.59 -4.91 -8.62
CA THR A 127 -11.70 -3.82 -9.59
C THR A 127 -13.15 -3.48 -9.78
N LEU A 128 -13.50 -2.22 -9.55
CA LEU A 128 -14.84 -1.67 -9.70
C LEU A 128 -14.86 -0.68 -10.85
N GLU A 129 -15.92 -0.71 -11.65
CA GLU A 129 -16.17 0.24 -12.73
C GLU A 129 -17.62 0.78 -12.63
N PRO A 130 -17.86 1.75 -11.73
CA PRO A 130 -19.20 2.29 -11.50
C PRO A 130 -19.85 2.92 -12.73
N ILE A 131 -19.02 3.63 -13.50
CA ILE A 131 -19.38 4.26 -14.77
C ILE A 131 -18.25 4.00 -15.77
N LYS A 132 -18.56 4.10 -17.03
CA LYS A 132 -17.60 3.91 -18.11
C LYS A 132 -16.39 4.83 -17.95
N ASP A 133 -15.16 4.27 -18.05
CA ASP A 133 -13.87 4.96 -17.88
C ASP A 133 -13.58 5.49 -16.47
N PHE A 134 -14.37 5.12 -15.47
CA PHE A 134 -14.09 5.37 -14.07
C PHE A 134 -13.76 4.06 -13.37
N LYS A 135 -12.49 3.84 -13.10
CA LYS A 135 -11.96 2.60 -12.56
C LYS A 135 -11.45 2.80 -11.13
N ILE A 136 -11.87 1.93 -10.22
CA ILE A 136 -11.41 1.88 -8.84
C ILE A 136 -10.78 0.51 -8.61
N ASP A 137 -9.49 0.47 -8.37
CA ASP A 137 -8.76 -0.74 -7.98
C ASP A 137 -8.59 -0.74 -6.46
N LEU A 138 -9.18 -1.71 -5.79
CA LEU A 138 -9.07 -1.94 -4.34
C LEU A 138 -8.04 -3.04 -4.08
N SER A 139 -7.23 -2.88 -3.04
CA SER A 139 -6.29 -3.91 -2.60
C SER A 139 -6.17 -3.92 -1.09
N ALA A 140 -6.23 -5.11 -0.49
CA ALA A 140 -6.00 -5.28 0.94
C ALA A 140 -5.03 -6.45 1.15
N THR A 141 -4.06 -6.27 2.04
CA THR A 141 -3.04 -7.27 2.33
C THR A 141 -2.87 -7.43 3.83
N ARG A 142 -2.66 -8.68 4.26
CA ARG A 142 -2.29 -9.01 5.63
C ARG A 142 -1.22 -10.10 5.59
N THR A 143 -0.08 -9.81 6.19
CA THR A 143 1.04 -10.75 6.30
C THR A 143 1.39 -10.91 7.77
N LYS A 144 1.51 -12.16 8.22
CA LYS A 144 2.00 -12.50 9.55
C LYS A 144 3.09 -13.56 9.41
N THR A 145 4.27 -13.23 9.87
CA THR A 145 5.39 -14.18 9.97
C THR A 145 5.60 -14.52 11.45
N THR A 146 5.71 -15.79 11.74
CA THR A 146 5.97 -16.32 13.09
C THR A 146 7.12 -17.32 12.99
N GLN A 147 8.14 -17.09 13.77
CA GLN A 147 9.28 -17.99 13.92
C GLN A 147 9.31 -18.48 15.37
N LYS A 148 9.51 -19.78 15.58
CA LYS A 148 9.67 -20.36 16.90
C LYS A 148 10.99 -21.10 16.99
N SER A 149 11.62 -21.01 18.13
CA SER A 149 12.80 -21.78 18.50
C SER A 149 12.42 -22.65 19.72
N ILE A 150 12.49 -23.95 19.51
CA ILE A 150 12.01 -24.96 20.45
C ILE A 150 13.19 -25.81 20.87
N GLN A 151 13.58 -25.67 22.12
CA GLN A 151 14.62 -26.52 22.70
C GLN A 151 13.99 -27.84 23.18
N TYR A 152 14.12 -28.86 22.36
CA TYR A 152 13.48 -30.15 22.61
C TYR A 152 14.29 -31.10 23.53
N MET A 153 15.56 -30.77 23.80
CA MET A 153 16.45 -31.61 24.60
C MET A 153 16.20 -31.44 26.11
N TYR A 154 15.91 -30.24 26.55
CA TYR A 154 15.73 -29.90 27.96
C TYR A 154 14.27 -29.61 28.24
N GLU A 155 13.68 -30.39 29.16
CA GLU A 155 12.31 -30.16 29.60
C GLU A 155 12.21 -28.84 30.39
N GLY A 156 11.11 -28.12 30.19
CA GLY A 156 10.86 -26.84 30.84
C GLY A 156 11.55 -25.63 30.20
N THR A 157 12.36 -25.81 29.14
CA THR A 157 12.93 -24.68 28.41
C THR A 157 11.84 -23.93 27.66
N PRO A 158 11.67 -22.61 27.89
CA PRO A 158 10.64 -21.85 27.21
C PRO A 158 10.86 -21.82 25.68
N THR A 159 9.79 -22.02 24.91
CA THR A 159 9.80 -21.78 23.47
C THR A 159 9.90 -20.28 23.22
N THR A 160 10.93 -19.84 22.52
CA THR A 160 11.03 -18.46 22.10
C THR A 160 10.31 -18.26 20.76
N GLN A 161 9.58 -17.17 20.65
CA GLN A 161 8.83 -16.82 19.45
C GLN A 161 9.21 -15.43 19.00
N SER A 162 9.41 -15.27 17.70
CA SER A 162 9.65 -13.98 17.05
C SER A 162 8.83 -13.86 15.77
N GLY A 163 8.77 -12.66 15.21
CA GLY A 163 8.09 -12.50 13.94
C GLY A 163 7.89 -11.05 13.53
N ALA A 164 7.06 -10.88 12.51
CA ALA A 164 6.63 -9.60 11.97
C ALA A 164 5.16 -9.66 11.56
N PHE A 165 4.52 -8.50 11.57
CA PHE A 165 3.13 -8.37 11.17
C PHE A 165 2.91 -7.10 10.37
N GLN A 166 2.11 -7.19 9.31
CA GLN A 166 1.65 -6.02 8.56
C GLN A 166 0.23 -6.23 8.06
N MET A 167 -0.54 -5.14 8.02
CA MET A 167 -1.91 -5.16 7.54
C MET A 167 -2.30 -3.79 6.97
N THR A 168 -3.01 -3.80 5.85
CA THR A 168 -3.57 -2.58 5.27
C THR A 168 -4.65 -1.98 6.16
N THR A 169 -4.65 -0.66 6.25
CA THR A 169 -5.56 0.13 7.07
C THR A 169 -5.95 1.43 6.37
N ILE A 170 -6.80 2.21 7.03
CA ILE A 170 -7.14 3.57 6.62
C ILE A 170 -6.79 4.52 7.79
N SER A 171 -5.99 5.55 7.52
CA SER A 171 -5.56 6.58 8.48
C SER A 171 -5.98 8.01 8.09
N LEU A 172 -6.99 8.13 7.21
CA LEU A 172 -7.46 9.41 6.66
C LEU A 172 -7.85 10.45 7.71
N GLY A 173 -8.37 10.01 8.87
CA GLY A 173 -8.82 10.92 9.93
C GLY A 173 -7.74 11.87 10.46
N SER A 174 -6.47 11.48 10.34
CA SER A 174 -5.31 12.27 10.76
C SER A 174 -4.38 12.68 9.60
N ALA A 175 -4.68 12.25 8.37
CA ALA A 175 -3.80 12.39 7.20
C ALA A 175 -3.49 13.84 6.83
N PHE A 176 -4.46 14.73 7.02
CA PHE A 176 -4.37 16.14 6.61
C PHE A 176 -4.12 17.09 7.76
N GLU A 177 -3.87 16.56 8.95
CA GLU A 177 -3.47 17.39 10.08
C GLU A 177 -2.11 18.06 9.81
N GLY A 178 -2.02 19.36 10.09
CA GLY A 178 -0.77 20.09 9.95
C GLY A 178 0.24 19.69 11.03
N MET A 179 1.51 19.63 10.67
CA MET A 179 2.59 19.33 11.62
C MET A 179 2.84 20.45 12.66
N GLY A 180 2.15 21.60 12.51
CA GLY A 180 2.46 22.80 13.29
C GLY A 180 3.76 23.47 12.80
N ASN A 181 4.25 24.43 13.60
CA ASN A 181 5.50 25.15 13.39
C ASN A 181 6.17 25.40 14.76
N ALA A 182 7.36 25.97 14.74
CA ALA A 182 8.12 26.26 15.97
C ALA A 182 7.32 27.14 16.95
N ASN A 183 6.58 28.13 16.46
CA ASN A 183 5.77 29.04 17.30
C ASN A 183 4.59 28.31 17.98
N SER A 184 4.06 27.26 17.37
CA SER A 184 3.00 26.43 17.94
C SER A 184 3.52 25.23 18.73
N GLY A 185 4.84 25.10 18.91
CA GLY A 185 5.48 23.96 19.55
C GLY A 185 5.18 22.63 18.82
N TYR A 186 4.92 22.67 17.51
CA TYR A 186 4.59 21.50 16.68
C TYR A 186 3.41 20.67 17.22
N ARG A 187 2.41 21.33 17.84
CA ARG A 187 1.24 20.64 18.43
C ARG A 187 0.44 19.87 17.38
N SER A 188 -0.09 18.72 17.80
CA SER A 188 -0.98 17.85 17.00
C SER A 188 -2.15 17.42 17.88
N LYS A 189 -3.36 17.66 17.40
CA LYS A 189 -4.61 17.26 18.10
C LYS A 189 -4.72 15.73 18.17
N THR A 190 -4.26 15.04 17.13
CA THR A 190 -4.29 13.56 17.08
C THR A 190 -3.29 12.98 18.08
N PHE A 191 -2.12 13.59 18.23
CA PHE A 191 -1.14 13.18 19.23
C PHE A 191 -1.68 13.41 20.66
N GLU A 192 -2.30 14.55 20.93
CA GLU A 192 -2.93 14.82 22.22
C GLU A 192 -4.04 13.81 22.54
N LYS A 193 -4.89 13.45 21.56
CA LYS A 193 -5.90 12.39 21.71
C LYS A 193 -5.27 11.03 22.02
N PHE A 194 -4.17 10.72 21.37
CA PHE A 194 -3.44 9.48 21.61
C PHE A 194 -2.96 9.42 23.06
N VAL A 195 -2.21 10.42 23.52
CA VAL A 195 -1.64 10.46 24.88
C VAL A 195 -2.74 10.44 25.93
N ASN A 196 -3.79 11.26 25.77
CA ASN A 196 -4.94 11.31 26.70
C ASN A 196 -5.72 9.99 26.76
N SER A 197 -5.62 9.13 25.75
CA SER A 197 -6.28 7.82 25.76
C SER A 197 -5.51 6.72 26.50
N LEU A 198 -4.21 6.92 26.77
CA LEU A 198 -3.34 5.90 27.37
C LEU A 198 -3.84 5.42 28.73
N ALA A 199 -4.25 6.33 29.61
CA ALA A 199 -4.78 5.98 30.93
C ALA A 199 -6.00 5.06 30.82
N GLY A 200 -6.96 5.36 29.95
CA GLY A 200 -8.13 4.52 29.75
C GLY A 200 -7.82 3.16 29.10
N PHE A 201 -6.74 3.03 28.32
CA PHE A 201 -6.28 1.75 27.81
C PHE A 201 -5.55 0.95 28.89
N ARG A 202 -4.71 1.59 29.70
CA ARG A 202 -4.07 0.98 30.87
C ARG A 202 -5.13 0.37 31.80
N ASP A 203 -6.14 1.15 32.21
CA ASP A 203 -7.18 0.70 33.12
C ASP A 203 -7.97 -0.50 32.57
N ARG A 204 -8.17 -0.56 31.25
CA ARG A 204 -8.80 -1.71 30.59
C ARG A 204 -7.91 -2.94 30.52
N VAL A 205 -6.61 -2.78 30.30
CA VAL A 205 -5.64 -3.88 30.37
C VAL A 205 -5.59 -4.40 31.81
N GLU A 206 -5.50 -3.51 32.79
CA GLU A 206 -5.46 -3.84 34.21
C GLU A 206 -6.72 -4.59 34.68
N ALA A 207 -7.89 -4.17 34.20
CA ALA A 207 -9.15 -4.86 34.49
C ALA A 207 -9.18 -6.34 34.01
N GLN A 208 -8.39 -6.71 33.00
CA GLN A 208 -8.28 -8.10 32.55
C GLN A 208 -7.52 -8.97 33.53
N TYR A 209 -6.68 -8.39 34.37
CA TYR A 209 -5.95 -9.11 35.43
C TYR A 209 -6.75 -9.24 36.74
N ALA A 210 -7.92 -8.63 36.85
CA ALA A 210 -8.74 -8.69 38.04
C ALA A 210 -9.08 -10.13 38.40
N GLY A 211 -8.74 -10.52 39.65
CA GLY A 211 -8.98 -11.88 40.15
C GLY A 211 -7.93 -12.92 39.75
N THR A 212 -6.92 -12.56 38.96
CA THR A 212 -5.81 -13.47 38.62
C THR A 212 -4.92 -13.69 39.84
N VAL A 213 -4.19 -14.82 39.84
CA VAL A 213 -3.22 -15.16 40.87
C VAL A 213 -1.82 -15.04 40.29
N TYR A 214 -0.88 -14.51 41.07
CA TYR A 214 0.50 -14.43 40.66
C TYR A 214 1.11 -15.82 40.43
N PRO A 215 1.95 -15.98 39.40
CA PRO A 215 2.49 -17.26 39.01
C PRO A 215 3.38 -17.87 40.13
N ALA A 216 3.38 -19.20 40.18
CA ALA A 216 4.28 -19.96 41.05
C ALA A 216 5.74 -19.66 40.67
N GLY A 217 6.59 -19.46 41.64
CA GLY A 217 8.00 -19.09 41.42
C GLY A 217 8.27 -17.58 41.32
N SER A 218 7.23 -16.72 41.34
CA SER A 218 7.41 -15.28 41.49
C SER A 218 7.54 -14.86 42.98
N ALA A 219 8.09 -13.68 43.22
CA ALA A 219 8.18 -13.12 44.57
C ALA A 219 6.82 -12.91 45.29
N LEU A 220 5.71 -12.89 44.52
CA LEU A 220 4.33 -12.73 45.03
C LEU A 220 3.48 -13.98 44.82
N ALA A 221 4.09 -15.14 44.64
CA ALA A 221 3.42 -16.41 44.33
C ALA A 221 2.23 -16.71 45.26
N GLY A 222 1.11 -17.13 44.64
CA GLY A 222 -0.12 -17.50 45.37
C GLY A 222 -0.98 -16.32 45.85
N GLY A 223 -0.48 -15.08 45.78
CA GLY A 223 -1.26 -13.87 46.03
C GLY A 223 -2.17 -13.52 44.84
N LYS A 224 -3.29 -12.83 45.12
CA LYS A 224 -4.13 -12.25 44.06
C LYS A 224 -3.47 -11.03 43.48
N PHE A 225 -3.69 -10.82 42.20
CA PHE A 225 -3.22 -9.61 41.51
C PHE A 225 -3.72 -8.35 42.22
N ASP A 226 -2.80 -7.44 42.49
CA ASP A 226 -3.03 -6.15 43.10
C ASP A 226 -2.33 -5.05 42.29
N ALA A 227 -3.12 -4.22 41.63
CA ALA A 227 -2.64 -3.11 40.80
C ALA A 227 -1.84 -2.05 41.58
N SER A 228 -2.03 -1.95 42.90
CA SER A 228 -1.25 -1.04 43.74
C SER A 228 0.21 -1.50 43.91
N ARG A 229 0.44 -2.82 43.84
CA ARG A 229 1.76 -3.42 43.99
C ARG A 229 2.47 -3.64 42.68
N THR A 230 1.73 -4.06 41.64
CA THR A 230 2.26 -4.34 40.30
C THR A 230 1.35 -3.71 39.25
N PRO A 231 1.37 -2.37 39.11
CA PRO A 231 0.52 -1.67 38.15
C PRO A 231 0.92 -2.04 36.71
N VAL A 232 -0.06 -2.03 35.81
CA VAL A 232 0.20 -2.12 34.37
C VAL A 232 0.98 -0.87 33.92
N ASN A 233 2.09 -1.08 33.21
CA ASN A 233 2.88 0.03 32.69
C ASN A 233 2.10 0.76 31.59
N GLN A 234 1.85 2.05 31.78
CA GLN A 234 1.15 2.91 30.81
C GLN A 234 1.87 2.96 29.44
N TYR A 235 3.17 2.74 29.42
CA TYR A 235 3.99 2.78 28.20
C TYR A 235 4.34 1.38 27.67
N SER A 236 3.63 0.35 28.15
CA SER A 236 3.78 -0.99 27.58
C SER A 236 3.19 -1.08 26.16
N SER A 237 3.65 -2.06 25.39
CA SER A 237 3.12 -2.34 24.04
C SER A 237 1.61 -2.61 24.05
N ASP A 238 1.10 -3.25 25.09
CA ASP A 238 -0.32 -3.60 25.25
C ASP A 238 -1.24 -2.40 25.48
N VAL A 239 -0.69 -1.29 25.95
CA VAL A 239 -1.39 -0.03 26.17
C VAL A 239 -1.17 0.91 25.01
N MET A 240 0.10 1.13 24.61
CA MET A 240 0.45 2.13 23.61
C MET A 240 -0.04 1.76 22.21
N ILE A 241 0.07 0.49 21.79
CA ILE A 241 -0.28 0.11 20.42
C ILE A 241 -1.79 0.21 20.17
N PRO A 242 -2.69 -0.33 21.02
CA PRO A 242 -4.12 -0.15 20.85
C PRO A 242 -4.57 1.32 20.90
N ALA A 243 -3.97 2.14 21.78
CA ALA A 243 -4.24 3.57 21.86
C ALA A 243 -3.80 4.30 20.58
N PHE A 244 -2.63 3.96 20.05
CA PHE A 244 -2.10 4.49 18.79
C PHE A 244 -3.00 4.14 17.59
N LEU A 245 -3.41 2.87 17.47
CA LEU A 245 -4.33 2.42 16.44
C LEU A 245 -5.68 3.14 16.52
N LYS A 246 -6.20 3.38 17.74
CA LYS A 246 -7.44 4.13 17.94
C LYS A 246 -7.34 5.58 17.49
N ALA A 247 -6.21 6.22 17.78
CA ALA A 247 -6.03 7.64 17.46
C ALA A 247 -5.75 7.88 15.97
N TYR A 248 -4.93 7.04 15.35
CA TYR A 248 -4.38 7.28 14.02
C TYR A 248 -5.02 6.48 12.90
N THR A 249 -5.82 5.45 13.20
CA THR A 249 -6.42 4.59 12.16
C THR A 249 -7.91 4.39 12.35
N SER A 250 -8.57 3.92 11.29
CA SER A 250 -9.95 3.44 11.35
C SER A 250 -10.07 2.01 11.92
N MET A 251 -8.95 1.34 12.20
CA MET A 251 -8.93 0.03 12.88
C MET A 251 -9.17 0.13 14.38
N GLY A 252 -9.12 1.35 14.92
CA GLY A 252 -9.29 1.63 16.33
C GLY A 252 -10.61 1.12 16.91
N GLY A 253 -10.89 1.50 18.13
CA GLY A 253 -12.02 1.05 18.93
C GLY A 253 -11.53 0.66 20.32
N ASN A 254 -12.23 -0.28 20.95
CA ASN A 254 -11.90 -0.74 22.31
C ASN A 254 -11.09 -2.05 22.35
N SER A 255 -10.59 -2.52 21.21
CA SER A 255 -9.75 -3.72 21.15
C SER A 255 -8.40 -3.46 21.79
N LEU A 256 -7.95 -4.39 22.61
CA LEU A 256 -6.62 -4.39 23.23
C LEU A 256 -5.61 -5.24 22.43
N SER A 257 -6.00 -5.75 21.25
CA SER A 257 -5.11 -6.58 20.45
C SER A 257 -4.03 -5.76 19.77
N VAL A 258 -2.79 -6.14 19.98
CA VAL A 258 -1.61 -5.60 19.30
C VAL A 258 -1.57 -6.02 17.83
N PHE A 259 -2.11 -7.19 17.50
CA PHE A 259 -2.25 -7.71 16.14
C PHE A 259 -3.73 -7.64 15.72
N PRO A 260 -4.15 -6.62 14.97
CA PRO A 260 -5.54 -6.47 14.58
C PRO A 260 -6.11 -7.70 13.86
N ALA A 261 -7.36 -8.04 14.16
CA ALA A 261 -8.07 -9.15 13.52
C ALA A 261 -8.29 -8.89 12.03
N LEU A 262 -8.45 -9.96 11.26
CA LEU A 262 -8.72 -9.89 9.82
C LEU A 262 -9.95 -9.05 9.48
N SER A 263 -10.99 -9.09 10.31
CA SER A 263 -12.22 -8.31 10.15
C SER A 263 -12.02 -6.79 10.19
N ARG A 264 -10.86 -6.32 10.65
CA ARG A 264 -10.49 -4.90 10.69
C ARG A 264 -9.58 -4.47 9.54
N MET A 265 -9.27 -5.38 8.62
CA MET A 265 -8.51 -5.09 7.42
C MET A 265 -9.33 -4.20 6.48
N LEU A 266 -8.77 -3.06 6.10
CA LEU A 266 -9.39 -2.09 5.21
C LEU A 266 -8.57 -1.97 3.91
N PRO A 267 -9.25 -1.80 2.75
CA PRO A 267 -8.54 -1.74 1.49
C PRO A 267 -7.89 -0.39 1.24
N ASN A 268 -6.74 -0.43 0.58
CA ASN A 268 -6.16 0.67 -0.16
C ASN A 268 -6.84 0.78 -1.51
N TRP A 269 -6.77 1.96 -2.17
CA TRP A 269 -7.42 2.14 -3.47
C TRP A 269 -6.59 2.99 -4.43
N THR A 270 -6.86 2.76 -5.72
CA THR A 270 -6.39 3.60 -6.81
C THR A 270 -7.57 3.90 -7.71
N ILE A 271 -7.81 5.18 -7.98
CA ILE A 271 -8.91 5.67 -8.80
C ILE A 271 -8.32 6.27 -10.07
N ARG A 272 -8.89 5.89 -11.23
CA ARG A 272 -8.54 6.44 -12.53
C ARG A 272 -9.80 6.83 -13.26
N TYR A 273 -9.81 8.04 -13.82
CA TYR A 273 -10.91 8.53 -14.62
C TYR A 273 -10.39 9.14 -15.93
N SER A 274 -10.84 8.57 -17.04
CA SER A 274 -10.47 9.03 -18.40
C SER A 274 -11.67 9.48 -19.23
N GLY A 275 -12.85 9.55 -18.63
CA GLY A 275 -14.11 9.87 -19.31
C GLY A 275 -14.27 11.34 -19.72
N LEU A 276 -13.44 12.26 -19.22
CA LEU A 276 -13.51 13.68 -19.56
C LEU A 276 -13.33 13.94 -21.07
N GLY A 277 -12.49 13.15 -21.74
CA GLY A 277 -12.27 13.28 -23.19
C GLY A 277 -13.51 13.05 -24.06
N ARG A 278 -14.63 12.57 -23.49
CA ARG A 278 -15.90 12.41 -24.22
C ARG A 278 -16.78 13.63 -24.20
N LEU A 279 -16.53 14.58 -23.31
CA LEU A 279 -17.28 15.82 -23.25
C LEU A 279 -16.88 16.68 -24.45
N PRO A 280 -17.84 17.29 -25.19
CA PRO A 280 -17.56 18.03 -26.43
C PRO A 280 -16.45 19.04 -26.29
N TRP A 281 -16.48 19.86 -25.24
CA TRP A 281 -15.46 20.87 -24.98
C TRP A 281 -14.06 20.28 -24.77
N PHE A 282 -13.94 19.15 -24.03
CA PHE A 282 -12.65 18.49 -23.81
C PHE A 282 -12.12 17.82 -25.08
N ASN A 283 -12.99 17.17 -25.86
CA ASN A 283 -12.62 16.52 -27.12
C ASN A 283 -12.12 17.51 -28.18
N GLU A 284 -12.62 18.74 -28.16
CA GLU A 284 -12.19 19.80 -29.08
C GLU A 284 -10.76 20.28 -28.76
N HIS A 285 -10.36 20.33 -27.48
CA HIS A 285 -9.09 20.94 -27.08
C HIS A 285 -8.01 19.90 -26.71
N PHE A 286 -8.42 18.71 -26.27
CA PHE A 286 -7.52 17.69 -25.72
C PHE A 286 -7.69 16.35 -26.41
N LYS A 287 -6.57 15.70 -26.70
CA LYS A 287 -6.52 14.32 -27.19
C LYS A 287 -6.85 13.31 -26.07
N SER A 288 -6.40 13.57 -24.86
CA SER A 288 -6.72 12.78 -23.68
C SER A 288 -6.58 13.59 -22.39
N VAL A 289 -7.46 13.31 -21.42
CA VAL A 289 -7.38 13.85 -20.08
C VAL A 289 -7.63 12.71 -19.10
N ASN A 290 -6.64 12.40 -18.27
CA ASN A 290 -6.72 11.36 -17.26
C ASN A 290 -6.56 11.97 -15.87
N ILE A 291 -7.43 11.59 -14.94
CA ILE A 291 -7.34 11.95 -13.52
C ILE A 291 -6.98 10.70 -12.74
N ASN A 292 -6.00 10.83 -11.86
CA ASN A 292 -5.46 9.75 -11.05
C ASN A 292 -5.49 10.14 -9.57
N HIS A 293 -5.91 9.20 -8.73
CA HIS A 293 -5.81 9.29 -7.28
C HIS A 293 -5.41 7.94 -6.71
N SER A 294 -4.48 7.90 -5.77
CA SER A 294 -4.07 6.65 -5.12
C SER A 294 -3.82 6.87 -3.64
N TYR A 295 -4.41 6.01 -2.82
CA TYR A 295 -4.25 5.98 -1.39
C TYR A 295 -3.74 4.61 -0.93
N LYS A 296 -2.70 4.63 -0.10
CA LYS A 296 -2.16 3.42 0.54
C LYS A 296 -1.84 3.74 2.00
N SER A 297 -2.25 2.84 2.89
CA SER A 297 -1.86 2.89 4.30
C SER A 297 -1.67 1.48 4.83
N VAL A 298 -0.59 1.28 5.58
CA VAL A 298 -0.20 -0.01 6.14
C VAL A 298 0.24 0.19 7.59
N PHE A 299 -0.36 -0.56 8.50
CA PHE A 299 0.13 -0.75 9.86
C PHE A 299 1.12 -1.92 9.86
N ALA A 300 2.26 -1.74 10.50
CA ALA A 300 3.29 -2.76 10.61
C ALA A 300 3.88 -2.83 12.03
N VAL A 301 4.05 -4.07 12.50
CA VAL A 301 4.92 -4.43 13.62
C VAL A 301 6.17 -5.02 12.98
N GLY A 302 7.27 -4.26 12.98
CA GLY A 302 8.49 -4.62 12.24
C GLY A 302 9.12 -5.89 12.76
N SER A 303 9.18 -6.03 14.10
CA SER A 303 9.62 -7.24 14.77
C SER A 303 9.00 -7.33 16.16
N TYR A 304 8.76 -8.54 16.60
CA TYR A 304 8.38 -8.87 17.97
C TYR A 304 9.11 -10.12 18.43
N ASN A 305 9.42 -10.19 19.71
CA ASN A 305 10.06 -11.34 20.35
C ASN A 305 9.30 -11.69 21.62
N SER A 306 9.16 -12.99 21.91
CA SER A 306 8.60 -13.40 23.21
C SER A 306 9.60 -13.11 24.34
N TYR A 307 9.07 -12.75 25.50
CA TYR A 307 9.88 -12.71 26.72
C TYR A 307 10.24 -14.14 27.16
N SER A 308 11.49 -14.37 27.51
CA SER A 308 11.95 -15.67 28.03
C SER A 308 11.38 -16.02 29.39
N THR A 309 11.01 -15.02 30.20
CA THR A 309 10.45 -15.15 31.55
C THR A 309 8.93 -15.03 31.57
N PHE A 310 8.26 -14.99 30.39
CA PHE A 310 6.81 -14.90 30.34
C PHE A 310 6.14 -16.17 30.84
N GLN A 311 5.22 -15.99 31.77
CA GLN A 311 4.36 -17.07 32.29
C GLN A 311 2.90 -16.74 31.95
N GLU A 312 2.32 -17.53 31.07
CA GLU A 312 0.93 -17.35 30.63
C GLU A 312 -0.02 -17.74 31.75
N TYR A 313 -1.02 -16.91 32.02
CA TYR A 313 -2.09 -17.18 32.94
C TYR A 313 -3.35 -17.67 32.23
N MET A 314 -3.85 -16.87 31.25
CA MET A 314 -5.07 -17.18 30.50
C MET A 314 -5.14 -16.34 29.21
N ASN A 315 -5.41 -16.99 28.08
CA ASN A 315 -5.70 -16.32 26.78
C ASN A 315 -4.64 -15.30 26.32
N GLY A 316 -3.37 -15.60 26.51
CA GLY A 316 -2.26 -14.72 26.11
C GLY A 316 -1.95 -13.61 27.11
N LEU A 317 -2.66 -13.53 28.22
CA LEU A 317 -2.31 -12.67 29.34
C LEU A 317 -1.38 -13.42 30.29
N GLY A 318 -0.43 -12.72 30.85
CA GLY A 318 0.53 -13.33 31.76
C GLY A 318 1.39 -12.29 32.46
N PHE A 319 2.44 -12.79 33.06
CA PHE A 319 3.38 -12.00 33.82
C PHE A 319 4.80 -12.23 33.29
N VAL A 320 5.59 -11.19 33.26
CA VAL A 320 7.03 -11.24 33.04
C VAL A 320 7.72 -11.02 34.38
N SER A 321 8.60 -11.93 34.76
CA SER A 321 9.38 -11.76 36.00
C SER A 321 10.55 -10.84 35.75
N ASP A 322 10.72 -9.85 36.61
CA ASP A 322 11.94 -9.03 36.67
C ASP A 322 13.13 -9.90 37.07
N ALA A 323 14.19 -9.88 36.28
CA ALA A 323 15.34 -10.76 36.49
C ALA A 323 16.10 -10.47 37.81
N THR A 324 15.99 -9.25 38.34
CA THR A 324 16.72 -8.78 39.52
C THR A 324 15.91 -8.98 40.81
N THR A 325 14.62 -8.64 40.76
CA THR A 325 13.75 -8.64 41.96
C THR A 325 12.84 -9.86 42.04
N GLY A 326 12.66 -10.59 40.93
CA GLY A 326 11.70 -11.68 40.83
C GLY A 326 10.23 -11.24 40.87
N ASN A 327 9.98 -9.91 40.86
CA ASN A 327 8.63 -9.38 40.89
C ASN A 327 7.90 -9.64 39.56
N PRO A 328 6.65 -10.17 39.62
CA PRO A 328 5.85 -10.37 38.42
C PRO A 328 5.25 -9.05 37.96
N SER A 329 5.47 -8.70 36.71
CA SER A 329 4.85 -7.54 36.06
C SER A 329 3.83 -7.99 35.02
N PRO A 330 2.59 -7.47 35.03
CA PRO A 330 1.60 -7.76 34.01
C PRO A 330 2.14 -7.37 32.62
N SER A 331 2.10 -8.32 31.68
CA SER A 331 2.59 -8.10 30.31
C SER A 331 1.95 -9.07 29.34
N SER A 332 1.93 -8.71 28.06
CA SER A 332 1.71 -9.70 27.01
C SER A 332 2.95 -10.55 26.78
N MET A 333 2.78 -11.63 26.03
CA MET A 333 3.86 -12.54 25.67
C MET A 333 4.98 -11.85 24.88
N PHE A 334 4.66 -10.77 24.15
CA PHE A 334 5.60 -10.20 23.18
C PHE A 334 6.18 -8.86 23.59
N ASN A 335 7.49 -8.79 23.53
CA ASN A 335 8.23 -7.54 23.52
C ASN A 335 8.21 -6.94 22.12
N ILE A 336 7.59 -5.78 21.97
CA ILE A 336 7.53 -5.03 20.72
C ILE A 336 8.20 -3.69 20.96
N SER A 337 9.32 -3.47 20.29
CA SER A 337 10.08 -2.23 20.44
C SER A 337 9.52 -1.07 19.63
N GLN A 338 8.90 -1.37 18.48
CA GLN A 338 8.44 -0.35 17.54
C GLN A 338 7.29 -0.84 16.66
N VAL A 339 6.33 0.04 16.39
CA VAL A 339 5.31 -0.13 15.35
C VAL A 339 5.25 1.08 14.43
N SER A 340 4.76 0.89 13.22
CA SER A 340 4.66 1.98 12.25
C SER A 340 3.33 2.00 11.50
N ILE A 341 2.93 3.20 11.08
CA ILE A 341 1.90 3.42 10.06
C ILE A 341 2.54 4.18 8.92
N ASN A 342 2.54 3.55 7.74
CA ASN A 342 3.03 4.15 6.51
C ASN A 342 1.84 4.53 5.64
N GLU A 343 1.63 5.82 5.43
CA GLU A 343 0.53 6.39 4.65
C GLU A 343 1.06 7.12 3.43
N SER A 344 0.44 6.90 2.27
CA SER A 344 0.87 7.51 1.02
C SER A 344 -0.32 7.83 0.12
N PHE A 345 -0.39 9.07 -0.32
CA PHE A 345 -1.17 9.53 -1.46
C PHE A 345 -0.21 9.73 -2.64
N SER A 346 -0.22 8.84 -3.61
CA SER A 346 0.73 8.87 -4.72
C SER A 346 0.04 8.56 -6.06
N PRO A 347 -0.59 9.59 -6.68
CA PRO A 347 -0.82 10.95 -6.17
C PRO A 347 -2.09 11.10 -5.29
N LEU A 348 -2.19 12.20 -4.51
CA LEU A 348 -3.45 12.64 -3.92
C LEU A 348 -4.38 13.17 -5.02
N LEU A 349 -3.84 13.96 -5.94
CA LEU A 349 -4.47 14.37 -7.17
C LEU A 349 -3.41 14.40 -8.28
N GLY A 350 -3.65 13.64 -9.33
CA GLY A 350 -2.83 13.62 -10.53
C GLY A 350 -3.69 13.87 -11.76
N MET A 351 -3.16 14.65 -12.68
CA MET A 351 -3.78 14.95 -13.95
C MET A 351 -2.75 14.80 -15.06
N ASP A 352 -3.05 13.95 -16.03
CA ASP A 352 -2.25 13.76 -17.24
C ASP A 352 -3.07 14.24 -18.44
N VAL A 353 -2.60 15.28 -19.11
CA VAL A 353 -3.29 15.91 -20.25
C VAL A 353 -2.42 15.81 -21.48
N THR A 354 -3.00 15.36 -22.58
CA THR A 354 -2.39 15.42 -23.91
C THR A 354 -3.25 16.34 -24.78
N PHE A 355 -2.67 17.41 -25.27
CA PHE A 355 -3.31 18.37 -26.19
C PHE A 355 -3.31 17.85 -27.61
N ASN A 356 -4.18 18.42 -28.45
CA ASN A 356 -4.27 18.06 -29.87
C ASN A 356 -2.99 18.37 -30.67
N ASN A 357 -2.18 19.31 -30.18
CA ASN A 357 -0.86 19.67 -30.77
C ASN A 357 0.29 18.75 -30.24
N ASN A 358 -0.02 17.64 -29.59
CA ASN A 358 0.93 16.70 -28.95
C ASN A 358 1.74 17.27 -27.77
N MET A 359 1.35 18.43 -27.24
CA MET A 359 1.87 18.87 -25.95
C MET A 359 1.30 17.98 -24.83
N THR A 360 2.13 17.54 -23.91
CA THR A 360 1.73 16.77 -22.72
C THR A 360 1.98 17.60 -21.48
N VAL A 361 1.04 17.59 -20.56
CA VAL A 361 1.17 18.22 -19.24
C VAL A 361 0.77 17.19 -18.19
N LYS A 362 1.65 17.01 -17.24
CA LYS A 362 1.41 16.17 -16.06
C LYS A 362 1.52 17.03 -14.82
N ALA A 363 0.49 17.02 -13.98
CA ALA A 363 0.50 17.71 -12.70
C ALA A 363 0.10 16.72 -11.59
N GLU A 364 0.92 16.60 -10.56
CA GLU A 364 0.67 15.70 -9.44
C GLU A 364 0.94 16.38 -8.10
N TYR A 365 0.04 16.17 -7.16
CA TYR A 365 0.27 16.44 -5.76
C TYR A 365 0.36 15.12 -5.00
N ARG A 366 1.49 14.90 -4.33
CA ARG A 366 1.76 13.69 -3.55
C ARG A 366 1.95 14.06 -2.09
N GLN A 367 1.53 13.17 -1.22
CA GLN A 367 1.77 13.30 0.22
C GLN A 367 2.11 11.92 0.79
N THR A 368 3.20 11.84 1.54
CA THR A 368 3.59 10.64 2.28
C THR A 368 3.77 10.97 3.74
N ARG A 369 3.30 10.10 4.62
CA ARG A 369 3.45 10.23 6.06
C ARG A 369 3.89 8.89 6.66
N VAL A 370 4.89 8.94 7.51
CA VAL A 370 5.38 7.80 8.28
C VAL A 370 5.28 8.14 9.75
N LEU A 371 4.58 7.31 10.49
CA LEU A 371 4.43 7.39 11.94
C LEU A 371 5.15 6.19 12.54
N ASN A 372 6.18 6.42 13.34
CA ASN A 372 6.90 5.38 14.06
C ASN A 372 6.73 5.59 15.55
N LEU A 373 6.01 4.68 16.20
CA LEU A 373 5.83 4.64 17.64
C LEU A 373 6.89 3.72 18.25
N SER A 374 7.80 4.29 19.04
CA SER A 374 8.83 3.58 19.79
C SER A 374 8.39 3.39 21.24
N MET A 375 8.29 2.15 21.68
CA MET A 375 8.04 1.80 23.08
C MET A 375 9.31 1.96 23.93
N THR A 376 10.46 1.78 23.32
CA THR A 376 11.76 1.85 24.04
C THR A 376 12.11 3.28 24.43
N SER A 377 11.92 4.25 23.51
CA SER A 377 12.19 5.68 23.78
C SER A 377 10.96 6.45 24.23
N VAL A 378 9.79 5.82 24.28
CA VAL A 378 8.48 6.42 24.61
C VAL A 378 8.21 7.67 23.73
N GLN A 379 8.44 7.51 22.42
CA GLN A 379 8.35 8.61 21.44
C GLN A 379 7.58 8.21 20.20
N LEU A 380 6.91 9.18 19.61
CA LEU A 380 6.31 9.08 18.28
C LEU A 380 7.12 9.96 17.31
N ASN A 381 7.74 9.32 16.33
CA ASN A 381 8.43 9.99 15.23
C ASN A 381 7.47 10.12 14.04
N GLU A 382 7.18 11.33 13.61
CA GLU A 382 6.31 11.64 12.48
C GLU A 382 7.12 12.31 11.38
N ALA A 383 7.21 11.64 10.21
CA ALA A 383 7.81 12.21 9.00
C ALA A 383 6.72 12.45 7.97
N LEU A 384 6.65 13.68 7.45
CA LEU A 384 5.71 14.11 6.43
C LEU A 384 6.46 14.71 5.24
N SER A 385 6.12 14.27 4.02
CA SER A 385 6.56 14.88 2.77
C SER A 385 5.36 15.27 1.92
N LYS A 386 5.38 16.48 1.37
CA LYS A 386 4.40 17.01 0.42
C LYS A 386 5.13 17.45 -0.83
N ASP A 387 4.75 16.87 -1.97
CA ASP A 387 5.44 17.05 -3.23
C ASP A 387 4.46 17.56 -4.29
N TRP A 388 4.77 18.68 -4.92
CA TRP A 388 4.17 19.16 -6.15
C TRP A 388 5.10 18.81 -7.31
N VAL A 389 4.59 18.13 -8.32
CA VAL A 389 5.35 17.77 -9.52
C VAL A 389 4.54 18.21 -10.74
N ILE A 390 5.13 19.06 -11.57
CA ILE A 390 4.54 19.50 -12.81
C ILE A 390 5.56 19.22 -13.92
N GLY A 391 5.16 18.39 -14.88
CA GLY A 391 5.96 18.06 -16.06
C GLY A 391 5.25 18.54 -17.32
N MET A 392 5.98 19.16 -18.23
CA MET A 392 5.51 19.56 -19.55
C MET A 392 6.41 18.96 -20.61
N GLY A 393 5.82 18.37 -21.63
CA GLY A 393 6.53 17.82 -22.76
C GLY A 393 5.92 18.33 -24.07
N TYR A 394 6.76 18.76 -25.02
CA TYR A 394 6.30 19.18 -26.33
C TYR A 394 7.20 18.62 -27.41
N ARG A 395 6.63 17.91 -28.34
CA ARG A 395 7.36 17.37 -29.49
C ARG A 395 6.98 18.15 -30.75
N ILE A 396 7.97 18.76 -31.37
CA ILE A 396 7.86 19.46 -32.65
C ILE A 396 8.46 18.55 -33.73
N ASN A 397 7.62 18.03 -34.61
CA ASN A 397 8.05 17.17 -35.69
C ASN A 397 8.55 18.05 -36.87
N ASN A 398 9.59 17.59 -37.56
CA ASN A 398 10.18 18.25 -38.71
C ASN A 398 10.62 19.71 -38.42
N PHE A 399 11.22 19.93 -37.25
CA PHE A 399 11.74 21.22 -36.82
C PHE A 399 13.14 21.43 -37.41
N ASP A 400 13.28 22.26 -38.43
CA ASP A 400 14.57 22.57 -39.08
C ASP A 400 15.19 23.83 -38.45
N VAL A 401 16.11 23.66 -37.48
CA VAL A 401 16.81 24.77 -36.80
C VAL A 401 17.76 25.51 -37.72
N PHE A 402 18.34 24.84 -38.71
CA PHE A 402 19.42 25.40 -39.51
C PHE A 402 19.03 25.70 -40.97
N GLY A 403 17.78 25.45 -41.38
CA GLY A 403 17.30 25.66 -42.70
C GLY A 403 18.00 24.79 -43.78
N TRP A 404 18.68 23.73 -43.37
CA TRP A 404 19.46 22.87 -44.27
C TRP A 404 18.62 21.79 -44.96
N GLY A 405 17.36 21.65 -44.58
CA GLY A 405 16.50 20.51 -44.99
C GLY A 405 15.47 20.78 -46.08
N ALA A 406 15.27 21.96 -46.56
CA ALA A 406 14.17 22.22 -47.48
C ALA A 406 14.46 23.19 -48.62
N LYS A 407 15.32 22.81 -49.57
CA LYS A 407 15.10 23.16 -50.98
C LYS A 407 14.71 21.91 -51.76
N ALA A 408 13.63 21.25 -51.40
CA ALA A 408 12.93 20.36 -52.33
C ALA A 408 12.08 21.24 -53.23
N SER A 409 12.59 21.44 -54.43
CA SER A 409 12.04 22.07 -55.62
C SER A 409 10.50 22.16 -55.62
N ARG A 410 9.97 23.38 -55.51
CA ARG A 410 8.75 23.77 -56.19
C ARG A 410 9.04 23.77 -57.70
N SER A 411 9.05 22.61 -58.33
CA SER A 411 8.91 22.49 -59.77
C SER A 411 7.49 22.93 -60.11
N LYS A 412 7.35 24.18 -60.57
CA LYS A 412 6.20 24.67 -61.34
C LYS A 412 6.21 23.94 -62.65
N SER A 413 5.55 22.82 -62.78
CA SER A 413 5.16 22.28 -64.08
C SER A 413 4.03 23.12 -64.61
N LYS A 414 4.37 24.03 -65.55
CA LYS A 414 3.43 24.75 -66.37
C LYS A 414 3.34 23.99 -67.71
N GLY A 415 2.14 23.51 -68.00
CA GLY A 415 1.77 23.27 -69.40
C GLY A 415 1.54 21.84 -69.84
N GLY A 416 0.29 21.52 -70.11
CA GLY A 416 -0.11 20.85 -71.34
C GLY A 416 -0.35 19.37 -71.37
N ASN A 417 -1.50 18.99 -71.43
CA ASN A 417 -2.28 18.20 -72.41
C ASN A 417 -3.09 17.04 -71.83
N LYS A 418 -4.35 17.06 -72.16
CA LYS A 418 -5.36 16.04 -71.89
C LYS A 418 -5.15 14.83 -72.81
N ASN A 419 -5.49 13.69 -72.33
CA ASN A 419 -5.85 12.44 -72.96
C ASN A 419 -4.83 11.31 -72.79
N ALA A 420 -5.13 10.39 -71.92
CA ALA A 420 -5.29 8.96 -72.21
C ALA A 420 -5.45 8.17 -70.94
N ALA A 421 -6.55 7.45 -70.89
CA ALA A 421 -6.82 6.41 -69.91
C ALA A 421 -5.78 5.30 -70.02
N ASN A 422 -5.16 4.92 -68.89
CA ASN A 422 -4.66 3.56 -68.74
C ASN A 422 -4.69 3.14 -67.28
N LYS A 423 -5.52 2.16 -67.00
CA LYS A 423 -5.57 1.40 -65.77
C LYS A 423 -4.31 0.52 -65.75
N ASN A 424 -3.52 0.67 -64.78
CA ASN A 424 -2.61 -0.26 -64.11
C ASN A 424 -1.36 0.51 -63.62
N ALA A 425 -1.43 1.01 -62.39
CA ALA A 425 -0.23 1.42 -61.70
C ALA A 425 -0.27 0.78 -60.33
N ALA A 426 0.54 -0.24 -60.25
CA ALA A 426 0.94 -0.88 -59.02
C ALA A 426 1.42 0.16 -57.98
N ASN A 427 1.07 -0.12 -56.73
CA ASN A 427 1.55 0.50 -55.52
C ASN A 427 3.04 0.87 -55.55
N THR A 428 3.38 2.06 -55.97
CA THR A 428 4.70 2.62 -55.69
C THR A 428 4.60 3.31 -54.34
N LYS A 429 4.97 2.60 -53.27
CA LYS A 429 5.31 3.21 -52.00
C LYS A 429 6.39 4.24 -52.26
N THR A 430 6.01 5.51 -52.29
CA THR A 430 6.95 6.65 -52.20
C THR A 430 7.63 6.49 -50.84
N VAL A 431 8.84 5.96 -50.85
CA VAL A 431 9.74 6.01 -49.71
C VAL A 431 10.03 7.48 -49.46
N GLN A 432 9.28 8.09 -48.56
CA GLN A 432 9.66 9.38 -47.98
C GLN A 432 10.93 9.14 -47.15
N ASN A 433 12.09 9.29 -47.80
CA ASN A 433 13.36 9.50 -47.12
C ASN A 433 13.39 10.92 -46.51
N GLY A 434 12.46 11.19 -45.59
CA GLY A 434 12.52 12.36 -44.74
C GLY A 434 13.39 12.05 -43.54
N THR A 435 14.53 12.69 -43.42
CA THR A 435 15.24 12.78 -42.12
C THR A 435 14.28 13.49 -41.19
N ASN A 436 13.73 12.74 -40.22
CA ASN A 436 12.84 13.31 -39.22
C ASN A 436 13.70 14.14 -38.25
N HIS A 437 13.69 15.45 -38.43
CA HIS A 437 14.28 16.41 -37.51
C HIS A 437 13.24 16.69 -36.41
N ASP A 438 13.30 15.98 -35.30
CA ASP A 438 12.35 16.16 -34.22
C ASP A 438 13.02 16.90 -33.06
N LEU A 439 12.33 17.91 -32.53
CA LEU A 439 12.71 18.61 -31.32
C LEU A 439 11.77 18.19 -30.17
N ASN A 440 12.32 17.56 -29.15
CA ASN A 440 11.58 17.22 -27.94
C ASN A 440 11.99 18.20 -26.84
N LEU A 441 11.04 18.96 -26.34
CA LEU A 441 11.21 19.89 -25.23
C LEU A 441 10.57 19.28 -24.00
N ARG A 442 11.26 19.32 -22.87
CA ARG A 442 10.75 18.86 -21.59
C ARG A 442 11.10 19.87 -20.51
N LEU A 443 10.11 20.19 -19.70
CA LEU A 443 10.23 21.05 -18.53
C LEU A 443 9.62 20.33 -17.34
N ASP A 444 10.41 20.07 -16.31
CA ASP A 444 9.96 19.46 -15.08
C ASP A 444 10.19 20.44 -13.91
N PHE A 445 9.16 20.69 -13.16
CA PHE A 445 9.18 21.49 -11.94
C PHE A 445 8.73 20.63 -10.78
N SER A 446 9.49 20.63 -9.69
CA SER A 446 9.05 19.97 -8.44
C SER A 446 9.36 20.83 -7.23
N PHE A 447 8.38 20.90 -6.34
CA PHE A 447 8.51 21.51 -5.03
C PHE A 447 8.17 20.49 -3.96
N ARG A 448 9.14 20.19 -3.10
CA ARG A 448 9.02 19.26 -1.98
C ARG A 448 9.18 19.99 -0.66
N LYS A 449 8.24 19.76 0.24
CA LYS A 449 8.36 20.17 1.64
C LYS A 449 8.36 18.91 2.50
N GLN A 450 9.46 18.71 3.23
CA GLN A 450 9.65 17.56 4.10
C GLN A 450 9.97 18.03 5.52
N ALA A 451 9.37 17.38 6.52
CA ALA A 451 9.72 17.62 7.92
C ALA A 451 9.56 16.31 8.72
N ALA A 452 10.42 16.13 9.70
CA ALA A 452 10.34 15.07 10.69
C ALA A 452 10.26 15.68 12.09
N ILE A 453 9.28 15.22 12.87
CA ILE A 453 8.99 15.70 14.21
C ILE A 453 9.08 14.54 15.18
N VAL A 454 9.77 14.73 16.26
CA VAL A 454 9.83 13.82 17.41
C VAL A 454 8.85 14.35 18.46
N ARG A 455 7.95 13.47 18.89
CA ARG A 455 6.95 13.77 19.92
C ARG A 455 7.20 12.88 21.12
N ASP A 456 7.63 13.47 22.21
CA ASP A 456 7.81 12.77 23.48
C ASP A 456 6.47 12.54 24.15
N ILE A 457 6.14 11.27 24.46
CA ILE A 457 4.82 10.88 24.96
C ILE A 457 4.70 11.20 26.44
N ALA A 458 5.79 11.08 27.20
CA ALA A 458 5.78 11.28 28.65
C ALA A 458 5.67 12.77 29.01
N SER A 459 6.42 13.62 28.31
CA SER A 459 6.42 15.08 28.54
C SER A 459 5.41 15.85 27.68
N MET A 460 4.81 15.21 26.66
CA MET A 460 3.95 15.84 25.65
C MET A 460 4.65 16.95 24.84
N VAL A 461 5.99 16.97 24.83
CA VAL A 461 6.77 17.94 24.08
C VAL A 461 7.02 17.43 22.65
N SER A 462 6.93 18.34 21.70
CA SER A 462 7.21 18.04 20.28
C SER A 462 8.31 18.95 19.76
N SER A 463 9.25 18.39 18.99
CA SER A 463 10.34 19.15 18.38
C SER A 463 10.62 18.65 16.96
N ALA A 464 11.04 19.55 16.07
CA ALA A 464 11.51 19.16 14.76
C ALA A 464 12.90 18.52 14.88
N SER A 465 13.09 17.36 14.27
CA SER A 465 14.38 16.66 14.21
C SER A 465 15.12 16.93 12.91
N SER A 466 14.39 17.08 11.81
CA SER A 466 14.95 17.38 10.50
C SER A 466 13.87 17.91 9.55
N GLY A 467 14.29 18.40 8.40
CA GLY A 467 13.40 18.78 7.31
C GLY A 467 14.09 19.69 6.32
N ASN A 468 13.51 19.74 5.13
CA ASN A 468 13.96 20.65 4.10
C ASN A 468 12.83 21.01 3.13
N ASN A 469 12.96 22.17 2.50
CA ASN A 469 12.20 22.56 1.32
C ASN A 469 13.13 22.44 0.11
N ALA A 470 12.75 21.63 -0.85
CA ALA A 470 13.52 21.45 -2.08
C ALA A 470 12.70 21.95 -3.28
N LEU A 471 13.30 22.83 -4.06
CA LEU A 471 12.78 23.33 -5.33
C LEU A 471 13.69 22.82 -6.44
N LYS A 472 13.13 22.08 -7.40
CA LYS A 472 13.88 21.60 -8.56
C LYS A 472 13.19 22.07 -9.85
N LEU A 473 13.98 22.63 -10.75
CA LEU A 473 13.61 22.98 -12.11
C LEU A 473 14.55 22.23 -13.05
N SER A 474 14.00 21.42 -13.95
CA SER A 474 14.76 20.69 -14.96
C SER A 474 14.20 21.05 -16.34
N PHE A 475 15.07 21.45 -17.25
CA PHE A 475 14.72 21.67 -18.64
C PHE A 475 15.62 20.81 -19.52
N SER A 476 15.04 20.14 -20.51
CA SER A 476 15.81 19.47 -21.56
C SER A 476 15.22 19.74 -22.94
N ALA A 477 16.12 19.80 -23.91
CA ALA A 477 15.80 19.94 -25.32
C ALA A 477 16.62 18.93 -26.13
N ASP A 478 15.93 17.91 -26.65
CA ASP A 478 16.55 16.85 -27.44
C ASP A 478 16.22 17.06 -28.91
N TYR A 479 17.25 17.34 -29.72
CA TYR A 479 17.12 17.54 -31.14
C TYR A 479 17.73 16.38 -31.93
N THR A 480 16.91 15.73 -32.73
CA THR A 480 17.31 14.62 -33.59
C THR A 480 17.62 15.12 -35.00
N PHE A 481 18.91 15.24 -35.31
CA PHE A 481 19.35 15.62 -36.68
C PHE A 481 19.15 14.51 -37.70
N SER A 482 19.37 13.26 -37.26
CA SER A 482 19.23 12.08 -38.10
C SER A 482 19.05 10.84 -37.21
N LYS A 483 18.82 9.71 -37.83
CA LYS A 483 18.80 8.43 -37.10
C LYS A 483 20.11 8.12 -36.36
N LEU A 484 21.20 8.77 -36.76
CA LEU A 484 22.55 8.53 -36.22
C LEU A 484 23.00 9.63 -35.25
N LEU A 485 22.42 10.83 -35.31
CA LEU A 485 22.90 12.00 -34.56
C LEU A 485 21.77 12.66 -33.78
N THR A 486 21.92 12.70 -32.45
CA THR A 486 21.04 13.42 -31.54
C THR A 486 21.86 14.36 -30.68
N MET A 487 21.37 15.57 -30.49
CA MET A 487 21.95 16.57 -29.61
C MET A 487 20.96 16.87 -28.50
N SER A 488 21.44 16.82 -27.25
CA SER A 488 20.64 17.07 -26.07
C SER A 488 21.24 18.20 -25.26
N PHE A 489 20.44 19.23 -25.02
CA PHE A 489 20.74 20.29 -24.07
C PHE A 489 19.98 20.05 -22.80
N TYR A 490 20.59 20.25 -21.63
CA TYR A 490 19.91 20.19 -20.35
C TYR A 490 20.33 21.32 -19.42
N TYR A 491 19.41 21.72 -18.57
CA TYR A 491 19.60 22.67 -17.49
C TYR A 491 18.84 22.18 -16.26
N ASP A 492 19.57 21.97 -15.17
CA ASP A 492 19.01 21.56 -13.87
C ASP A 492 19.37 22.61 -12.83
N ARG A 493 18.39 23.06 -12.08
CA ARG A 493 18.56 23.89 -10.90
C ARG A 493 17.83 23.29 -9.72
N GLN A 494 18.55 23.08 -8.63
CA GLN A 494 17.99 22.58 -7.39
C GLN A 494 18.39 23.51 -6.25
N THR A 495 17.41 23.96 -5.48
CA THR A 495 17.59 24.73 -4.25
C THR A 495 17.05 23.94 -3.08
N ASN A 496 17.87 23.73 -2.05
CA ASN A 496 17.50 23.09 -0.80
C ASN A 496 17.60 24.10 0.33
N THR A 497 16.51 24.27 1.07
CA THR A 497 16.47 25.13 2.26
C THR A 497 16.14 24.27 3.48
N PRO A 498 17.09 24.02 4.40
CA PRO A 498 16.84 23.23 5.59
C PRO A 498 15.79 23.89 6.49
N LEU A 499 15.02 23.07 7.20
CA LEU A 499 14.05 23.52 8.20
C LEU A 499 14.77 24.02 9.47
N LEU A 500 15.89 23.38 9.83
CA LEU A 500 16.72 23.70 10.97
C LEU A 500 18.05 24.29 10.48
N SER A 501 18.23 25.57 10.64
CA SER A 501 19.45 26.29 10.22
C SER A 501 20.69 25.93 11.04
N SER A 502 20.51 25.30 12.21
CA SER A 502 21.62 24.86 13.07
C SER A 502 22.38 23.64 12.55
N SER A 503 21.77 22.86 11.66
CA SER A 503 22.33 21.60 11.14
C SER A 503 22.85 21.68 9.71
N SER A 504 22.39 22.63 8.90
CA SER A 504 22.88 22.81 7.53
C SER A 504 22.50 24.18 6.94
N TYR A 505 23.18 24.55 5.86
CA TYR A 505 22.94 25.81 5.15
C TYR A 505 22.07 25.62 3.89
N PRO A 506 21.36 26.66 3.45
CA PRO A 506 20.72 26.65 2.15
C PRO A 506 21.73 26.43 1.02
N THR A 507 21.44 25.51 0.13
CA THR A 507 22.30 25.20 -1.01
C THR A 507 21.54 25.37 -2.31
N THR A 508 22.20 25.91 -3.34
CA THR A 508 21.67 25.97 -4.71
C THR A 508 22.69 25.35 -5.64
N THR A 509 22.28 24.31 -6.34
CA THR A 509 23.09 23.66 -7.37
C THR A 509 22.50 23.99 -8.73
N GLN A 510 23.36 24.38 -9.67
CA GLN A 510 22.99 24.59 -11.06
C GLN A 510 23.90 23.74 -11.94
N ASP A 511 23.31 23.01 -12.83
CA ASP A 511 24.01 22.14 -13.76
C ASP A 511 23.44 22.34 -15.16
N PHE A 512 24.29 22.49 -16.15
CA PHE A 512 23.90 22.61 -17.54
C PHE A 512 24.91 21.90 -18.42
N GLY A 513 24.43 21.34 -19.51
CA GLY A 513 25.30 20.63 -20.41
C GLY A 513 24.72 20.45 -21.81
N LEU A 514 25.63 20.15 -22.71
CA LEU A 514 25.34 19.77 -24.08
C LEU A 514 25.92 18.38 -24.31
N SER A 515 25.07 17.47 -24.73
CA SER A 515 25.47 16.10 -25.07
C SER A 515 25.21 15.87 -26.58
N ILE A 516 26.18 15.32 -27.26
CA ILE A 516 26.06 14.93 -28.66
C ILE A 516 26.24 13.40 -28.71
N LYS A 517 25.17 12.72 -29.15
CA LYS A 517 25.17 11.26 -29.30
C LYS A 517 25.23 10.89 -30.78
N PHE A 518 26.26 10.18 -31.15
CA PHE A 518 26.40 9.60 -32.46
C PHE A 518 26.29 8.06 -32.36
N SER A 519 25.31 7.49 -33.06
CA SER A 519 25.06 6.05 -33.07
C SER A 519 25.44 5.47 -34.43
N LEU A 520 26.47 4.64 -34.47
CA LEU A 520 26.84 3.87 -35.66
C LEU A 520 25.92 2.66 -35.72
N THR A 521 24.91 2.68 -36.56
CA THR A 521 24.17 1.47 -36.94
C THR A 521 24.80 0.86 -38.19
N ARG A 522 25.12 -0.42 -38.11
CA ARG A 522 25.53 -1.24 -39.25
C ARG A 522 24.31 -1.60 -40.10
#